data_395fbfaf02cd4ef462ab36ab699b4aed
#
_entry.id   395fbfaf02cd4ef462ab36ab699b4aed
#
_cell.length_a   1.000
_cell.length_b   1.000
_cell.length_c   1.000
_cell.angle_alpha   90.00
_cell.angle_beta   90.00
_cell.angle_gamma   90.00
#
_symmetry.space_group_name_H-M   'P 1'
#
loop_
_entity.id
_entity.type
_entity.pdbx_description
1 polymer ?
#
loop_
_entity_poly.entity_id
_entity_poly.type
_entity_poly.pdbx_seq_one_letter_code
_entity_poly.pdbx_strand_id
1 'polypeptide(L)'
;EDLNKATSALSYGIQKLEEQLDISVFQRQGRRSVLTPAGRLILNEGRKILESTVLLADKAKELATGWEPKIRIAAESTLDHSVFFKVLGDFLTEHEAMDIDVCESVLSGGWEALEHDRVDLLVGAPGPVPLQKGFRAVSINPSEMVPVVASHHPLARLANDPEALKEAIPMTRAVVTHDTAMVDVTRNAGFSMGKKIIYVQTMDQKIEAQLAGLGMGHIPKFRVQRYLDEGRLVVLNLETPANENFIAWKISNKGKALQALAQKLGEETW
;
A
#
# COMPACT_ATOMS: atom_id res chain seq x y z
N GLU A 1 1.87 27.70 12.16
CA GLU A 1 0.43 27.97 12.44
C GLU A 1 -0.21 26.84 13.25
N ASP A 2 0.25 25.59 13.10
CA ASP A 2 -0.36 24.41 13.76
C ASP A 2 -0.15 24.36 15.30
N LEU A 3 0.75 25.14 15.86
CA LEU A 3 1.03 25.11 17.30
C LEU A 3 0.33 26.22 18.10
N ASN A 4 -0.40 27.14 17.47
CA ASN A 4 -1.07 28.27 18.10
C ASN A 4 -0.17 29.07 19.10
N LYS A 5 1.15 29.06 18.87
CA LYS A 5 2.15 29.74 19.73
C LYS A 5 2.74 30.96 19.04
N ALA A 6 3.03 32.00 19.81
CA ALA A 6 3.70 33.15 19.30
C ALA A 6 5.12 32.79 18.77
N THR A 7 5.55 33.44 17.69
CA THR A 7 6.86 33.22 17.04
C THR A 7 8.03 33.31 18.03
N SER A 8 7.93 34.20 19.04
CA SER A 8 8.92 34.33 20.11
C SER A 8 9.04 33.08 20.99
N ALA A 9 7.92 32.42 21.29
CA ALA A 9 7.92 31.21 22.11
C ALA A 9 8.53 30.01 21.35
N LEU A 10 8.31 29.92 20.02
CA LEU A 10 8.94 28.91 19.17
C LEU A 10 10.45 29.13 19.07
N SER A 11 10.88 30.38 18.87
CA SER A 11 12.31 30.74 18.81
C SER A 11 13.03 30.43 20.14
N TYR A 12 12.40 30.72 21.27
CA TYR A 12 12.94 30.37 22.59
C TYR A 12 13.08 28.87 22.80
N GLY A 13 12.06 28.08 22.38
CA GLY A 13 12.11 26.60 22.46
C GLY A 13 13.24 26.01 21.64
N ILE A 14 13.45 26.54 20.43
CA ILE A 14 14.53 26.09 19.54
C ILE A 14 15.89 26.44 20.15
N GLN A 15 16.08 27.68 20.63
CA GLN A 15 17.32 28.10 21.26
C GLN A 15 17.66 27.22 22.47
N LYS A 16 16.69 26.92 23.32
CA LYS A 16 16.87 26.06 24.48
C LYS A 16 17.25 24.61 24.08
N LEU A 17 16.68 24.09 22.98
CA LEU A 17 17.06 22.80 22.44
C LEU A 17 18.51 22.78 21.93
N GLU A 18 18.92 23.82 21.20
CA GLU A 18 20.30 24.01 20.72
C GLU A 18 21.29 24.07 21.87
N GLU A 19 20.97 24.86 22.94
CA GLU A 19 21.77 24.94 24.14
C GLU A 19 21.91 23.61 24.90
N GLN A 20 20.82 22.85 25.04
CA GLN A 20 20.83 21.58 25.75
C GLN A 20 21.62 20.49 25.02
N LEU A 21 21.60 20.50 23.68
CA LEU A 21 22.27 19.50 22.86
C LEU A 21 23.68 19.94 22.43
N ASP A 22 24.07 21.20 22.70
CA ASP A 22 25.32 21.82 22.24
C ASP A 22 25.51 21.71 20.72
N ILE A 23 24.43 21.94 19.95
CA ILE A 23 24.42 21.90 18.48
C ILE A 23 23.55 23.01 17.91
N SER A 24 23.85 23.46 16.70
CA SER A 24 22.97 24.34 15.94
C SER A 24 22.00 23.54 15.07
N VAL A 25 20.70 23.75 15.25
CA VAL A 25 19.63 23.13 14.47
C VAL A 25 19.35 23.95 13.21
N PHE A 26 19.50 25.29 13.30
CA PHE A 26 19.36 26.21 12.18
C PHE A 26 20.65 26.95 11.87
N GLN A 27 20.86 27.28 10.60
CA GLN A 27 21.92 28.17 10.14
C GLN A 27 21.34 29.25 9.21
N ARG A 28 21.94 30.44 9.22
CA ARG A 28 21.58 31.52 8.30
C ARG A 28 22.18 31.28 6.91
N GLN A 29 21.36 31.32 5.90
CA GLN A 29 21.77 31.32 4.49
C GLN A 29 21.15 32.56 3.80
N GLY A 30 21.92 33.66 3.82
CA GLY A 30 21.44 34.97 3.41
C GLY A 30 20.36 35.50 4.34
N ARG A 31 19.15 35.77 3.82
CA ARG A 31 17.99 36.23 4.62
C ARG A 31 17.09 35.12 5.16
N ARG A 32 17.41 33.84 4.91
CA ARG A 32 16.60 32.70 5.33
C ARG A 32 17.32 31.87 6.39
N SER A 33 16.55 31.29 7.31
CA SER A 33 17.02 30.21 8.18
C SER A 33 16.79 28.90 7.52
N VAL A 34 17.81 28.04 7.45
CA VAL A 34 17.76 26.68 6.89
C VAL A 34 18.23 25.70 7.94
N LEU A 35 17.68 24.49 7.90
CA LEU A 35 18.11 23.41 8.80
C LEU A 35 19.55 22.98 8.50
N THR A 36 20.34 22.82 9.55
CA THR A 36 21.64 22.13 9.48
C THR A 36 21.44 20.62 9.22
N PRO A 37 22.50 19.86 8.90
CA PRO A 37 22.41 18.39 8.86
C PRO A 37 21.91 17.79 10.17
N ALA A 38 22.39 18.28 11.33
CA ALA A 38 21.92 17.90 12.67
C ALA A 38 20.44 18.27 12.86
N GLY A 39 20.02 19.46 12.43
CA GLY A 39 18.63 19.89 12.47
C GLY A 39 17.69 19.01 11.66
N ARG A 40 18.13 18.56 10.50
CA ARG A 40 17.35 17.58 9.67
C ARG A 40 17.21 16.23 10.36
N LEU A 41 18.28 15.73 10.96
CA LEU A 41 18.25 14.49 11.72
C LEU A 41 17.25 14.59 12.89
N ILE A 42 17.35 15.67 13.70
CA ILE A 42 16.45 15.89 14.85
C ILE A 42 15.00 16.01 14.37
N LEU A 43 14.75 16.72 13.28
CA LEU A 43 13.39 16.85 12.73
C LEU A 43 12.81 15.48 12.33
N ASN A 44 13.59 14.68 11.61
CA ASN A 44 13.13 13.39 11.12
C ASN A 44 12.92 12.37 12.26
N GLU A 45 13.89 12.23 13.15
CA GLU A 45 13.78 11.31 14.29
C GLU A 45 12.77 11.82 15.34
N GLY A 46 12.71 13.13 15.56
CA GLY A 46 11.75 13.76 16.47
C GLY A 46 10.29 13.54 16.01
N ARG A 47 10.02 13.56 14.70
CA ARG A 47 8.70 13.20 14.16
C ARG A 47 8.33 11.77 14.50
N LYS A 48 9.23 10.81 14.32
CA LYS A 48 9.00 9.39 14.68
C LYS A 48 8.70 9.22 16.17
N ILE A 49 9.39 9.97 17.04
CA ILE A 49 9.15 9.95 18.48
C ILE A 49 7.76 10.51 18.81
N LEU A 50 7.36 11.62 18.18
CA LEU A 50 6.02 12.18 18.36
C LEU A 50 4.93 11.21 17.88
N GLU A 51 5.09 10.59 16.72
CA GLU A 51 4.19 9.53 16.23
C GLU A 51 4.09 8.37 17.22
N SER A 52 5.23 7.92 17.76
CA SER A 52 5.26 6.86 18.79
C SER A 52 4.55 7.28 20.08
N THR A 53 4.57 8.56 20.43
CA THR A 53 3.88 9.09 21.62
C THR A 53 2.36 9.08 21.42
N VAL A 54 1.88 9.44 20.23
CA VAL A 54 0.46 9.34 19.88
C VAL A 54 -0.01 7.89 19.94
N LEU A 55 0.74 6.96 19.35
CA LEU A 55 0.47 5.53 19.41
C LEU A 55 0.41 4.99 20.85
N LEU A 56 1.29 5.47 21.72
CA LEU A 56 1.28 5.08 23.14
C LEU A 56 -0.01 5.57 23.82
N ALA A 57 -0.43 6.81 23.57
CA ALA A 57 -1.66 7.35 24.13
C ALA A 57 -2.90 6.59 23.65
N ASP A 58 -2.94 6.19 22.38
CA ASP A 58 -4.04 5.42 21.80
C ASP A 58 -4.06 3.97 22.34
N LYS A 59 -2.90 3.33 22.47
CA LYS A 59 -2.78 2.03 23.17
C LYS A 59 -3.28 2.08 24.62
N ALA A 60 -3.02 3.18 25.33
CA ALA A 60 -3.52 3.37 26.69
C ALA A 60 -5.04 3.49 26.73
N LYS A 61 -5.66 4.19 25.77
CA LYS A 61 -7.13 4.26 25.62
C LYS A 61 -7.72 2.89 25.27
N GLU A 62 -7.09 2.17 24.33
CA GLU A 62 -7.49 0.80 23.98
C GLU A 62 -7.54 -0.13 25.19
N LEU A 63 -6.48 -0.11 26.04
CA LEU A 63 -6.46 -0.87 27.27
C LEU A 63 -7.62 -0.51 28.21
N ALA A 64 -8.07 0.75 28.21
CA ALA A 64 -9.14 1.23 29.07
C ALA A 64 -10.54 0.84 28.54
N THR A 65 -10.76 0.85 27.23
CA THR A 65 -12.10 0.64 26.62
C THR A 65 -12.18 -0.65 25.81
N GLY A 66 -11.06 -1.13 25.31
CA GLY A 66 -10.93 -2.23 24.35
C GLY A 66 -11.42 -1.87 22.94
N TRP A 67 -11.75 -0.58 22.66
CA TRP A 67 -12.07 -0.08 21.35
C TRP A 67 -11.04 0.95 20.92
N GLU A 68 -10.42 0.73 19.77
CA GLU A 68 -9.44 1.64 19.21
C GLU A 68 -10.12 2.88 18.65
N PRO A 69 -9.59 4.08 18.92
CA PRO A 69 -10.14 5.30 18.33
C PRO A 69 -9.78 5.44 16.85
N LYS A 70 -8.79 4.67 16.37
CA LYS A 70 -8.29 4.70 15.00
C LYS A 70 -7.78 3.34 14.57
N ILE A 71 -8.06 2.95 13.31
CA ILE A 71 -7.47 1.78 12.65
C ILE A 71 -6.73 2.24 11.39
N ARG A 72 -5.48 1.81 11.25
CA ARG A 72 -4.66 2.03 10.05
C ARG A 72 -4.72 0.78 9.18
N ILE A 73 -5.08 0.94 7.92
CA ILE A 73 -5.33 -0.16 6.98
C ILE A 73 -4.41 -0.02 5.77
N ALA A 74 -3.70 -1.08 5.42
CA ALA A 74 -3.12 -1.21 4.08
C ALA A 74 -4.08 -2.02 3.20
N ALA A 75 -4.52 -1.43 2.10
CA ALA A 75 -5.35 -2.08 1.10
C ALA A 75 -4.49 -2.41 -0.13
N GLU A 76 -4.52 -3.68 -0.56
CA GLU A 76 -3.74 -4.11 -1.73
C GLU A 76 -4.29 -3.48 -3.02
N SER A 77 -3.39 -3.04 -3.89
CA SER A 77 -3.71 -2.34 -5.15
C SER A 77 -4.58 -3.15 -6.13
N THR A 78 -4.61 -4.46 -5.97
CA THR A 78 -5.42 -5.39 -6.76
C THR A 78 -6.80 -5.66 -6.16
N LEU A 79 -7.10 -5.12 -4.98
CA LEU A 79 -8.38 -5.27 -4.31
C LEU A 79 -9.48 -4.47 -5.03
N ASP A 80 -10.72 -4.95 -4.98
CA ASP A 80 -11.88 -4.14 -5.37
C ASP A 80 -12.18 -3.11 -4.29
N HIS A 81 -11.69 -1.89 -4.52
CA HIS A 81 -11.87 -0.79 -3.58
C HIS A 81 -13.34 -0.37 -3.43
N SER A 82 -14.21 -0.67 -4.41
CA SER A 82 -15.65 -0.33 -4.28
C SER A 82 -16.32 -1.18 -3.21
N VAL A 83 -16.00 -2.47 -3.18
CA VAL A 83 -16.44 -3.40 -2.12
C VAL A 83 -15.84 -3.00 -0.78
N PHE A 84 -14.53 -2.75 -0.76
CA PHE A 84 -13.81 -2.37 0.45
C PHE A 84 -14.41 -1.11 1.13
N PHE A 85 -14.58 -0.02 0.38
CA PHE A 85 -15.12 1.23 0.93
C PHE A 85 -16.61 1.14 1.27
N LYS A 86 -17.37 0.27 0.60
CA LYS A 86 -18.76 -0.02 1.01
C LYS A 86 -18.79 -0.62 2.42
N VAL A 87 -17.97 -1.65 2.67
CA VAL A 87 -17.87 -2.28 4.01
C VAL A 87 -17.43 -1.28 5.07
N LEU A 88 -16.44 -0.43 4.76
CA LEU A 88 -16.01 0.64 5.66
C LEU A 88 -17.14 1.64 5.96
N GLY A 89 -17.91 2.04 4.95
CA GLY A 89 -19.05 2.94 5.12
C GLY A 89 -20.10 2.35 6.06
N ASP A 90 -20.46 1.08 5.84
CA ASP A 90 -21.40 0.37 6.71
C ASP A 90 -20.86 0.23 8.15
N PHE A 91 -19.57 -0.05 8.29
CA PHE A 91 -18.93 -0.15 9.60
C PHE A 91 -18.91 1.18 10.35
N LEU A 92 -18.55 2.27 9.67
CA LEU A 92 -18.48 3.61 10.27
C LEU A 92 -19.84 4.18 10.62
N THR A 93 -20.94 3.73 9.97
CA THR A 93 -22.30 4.11 10.38
C THR A 93 -22.64 3.62 11.79
N GLU A 94 -22.07 2.49 12.21
CA GLU A 94 -22.22 1.93 13.56
C GLU A 94 -21.18 2.49 14.55
N HIS A 95 -20.07 3.10 14.04
CA HIS A 95 -18.90 3.52 14.80
C HIS A 95 -18.44 4.93 14.40
N GLU A 96 -19.31 5.93 14.47
CA GLU A 96 -19.13 7.30 13.96
C GLU A 96 -17.90 8.03 14.54
N ALA A 97 -17.50 7.69 15.77
CA ALA A 97 -16.37 8.35 16.45
C ALA A 97 -15.00 7.77 16.07
N MET A 98 -14.97 6.76 15.18
CA MET A 98 -13.72 6.09 14.81
C MET A 98 -13.06 6.72 13.61
N ASP A 99 -11.75 6.89 13.68
CA ASP A 99 -10.92 7.28 12.54
C ASP A 99 -10.42 6.05 11.78
N ILE A 100 -10.48 6.10 10.46
CA ILE A 100 -9.87 5.10 9.58
C ILE A 100 -8.83 5.80 8.72
N ASP A 101 -7.62 5.21 8.65
CA ASP A 101 -6.52 5.67 7.82
C ASP A 101 -6.17 4.57 6.82
N VAL A 102 -6.37 4.83 5.53
CA VAL A 102 -6.15 3.85 4.48
C VAL A 102 -4.97 4.26 3.61
N CYS A 103 -4.02 3.36 3.45
CA CYS A 103 -2.96 3.50 2.44
C CYS A 103 -3.02 2.33 1.44
N GLU A 104 -2.59 2.58 0.21
CA GLU A 104 -2.42 1.53 -0.79
C GLU A 104 -1.11 0.77 -0.53
N SER A 105 -1.14 -0.54 -0.67
CA SER A 105 0.03 -1.41 -0.65
C SER A 105 0.15 -2.21 -1.92
N VAL A 106 1.38 -2.61 -2.25
CA VAL A 106 1.68 -3.46 -3.39
C VAL A 106 2.62 -4.56 -2.92
N LEU A 107 2.22 -5.82 -3.13
CA LEU A 107 3.01 -7.02 -2.88
C LEU A 107 3.54 -7.14 -1.44
N SER A 108 4.88 -7.06 -1.24
CA SER A 108 5.50 -7.24 0.08
C SER A 108 5.26 -6.07 1.03
N GLY A 109 4.99 -4.88 0.48
CA GLY A 109 4.91 -3.66 1.27
C GLY A 109 3.81 -3.66 2.32
N GLY A 110 2.67 -4.32 2.05
CA GLY A 110 1.61 -4.48 3.03
C GLY A 110 2.03 -5.36 4.22
N TRP A 111 2.68 -6.49 3.95
CA TRP A 111 3.22 -7.37 5.00
C TRP A 111 4.28 -6.69 5.85
N GLU A 112 5.21 -5.95 5.19
CA GLU A 112 6.22 -5.16 5.87
C GLU A 112 5.59 -4.05 6.74
N ALA A 113 4.57 -3.35 6.23
CA ALA A 113 3.87 -2.32 6.98
C ALA A 113 3.19 -2.90 8.24
N LEU A 114 2.62 -4.10 8.14
CA LEU A 114 2.01 -4.80 9.26
C LEU A 114 3.08 -5.29 10.27
N GLU A 115 4.21 -5.80 9.79
CA GLU A 115 5.32 -6.25 10.65
C GLU A 115 5.88 -5.11 11.50
N HIS A 116 6.07 -3.94 10.89
CA HIS A 116 6.65 -2.75 11.54
C HIS A 116 5.63 -1.83 12.23
N ASP A 117 4.41 -2.30 12.51
CA ASP A 117 3.36 -1.54 13.17
C ASP A 117 2.98 -0.21 12.46
N ARG A 118 3.23 -0.11 11.16
CA ARG A 118 2.78 1.04 10.36
C ARG A 118 1.28 0.97 10.07
N VAL A 119 0.73 -0.24 10.00
CA VAL A 119 -0.71 -0.51 9.86
C VAL A 119 -1.16 -1.56 10.87
N ASP A 120 -2.44 -1.59 11.14
CA ASP A 120 -3.09 -2.50 12.09
C ASP A 120 -3.76 -3.66 11.38
N LEU A 121 -4.24 -3.41 10.15
CA LEU A 121 -4.96 -4.36 9.31
C LEU A 121 -4.41 -4.29 7.87
N LEU A 122 -4.27 -5.44 7.25
CA LEU A 122 -3.91 -5.59 5.85
C LEU A 122 -5.06 -6.31 5.14
N VAL A 123 -5.56 -5.73 4.03
CA VAL A 123 -6.70 -6.25 3.27
C VAL A 123 -6.28 -6.54 1.82
N GLY A 124 -6.55 -7.74 1.35
CA GLY A 124 -6.16 -8.20 0.02
C GLY A 124 -4.71 -8.66 -0.08
N ALA A 125 -4.04 -8.91 1.05
CA ALA A 125 -2.63 -9.31 1.10
C ALA A 125 -2.33 -10.51 0.22
N PRO A 126 -1.34 -10.46 -0.68
CA PRO A 126 -0.98 -11.61 -1.50
C PRO A 126 -0.27 -12.68 -0.68
N GLY A 127 -0.61 -13.96 -0.94
CA GLY A 127 0.10 -15.10 -0.37
C GLY A 127 1.55 -15.26 -0.87
N PRO A 128 2.33 -16.12 -0.25
CA PRO A 128 2.04 -16.84 0.99
C PRO A 128 2.13 -15.94 2.22
N VAL A 129 1.37 -16.28 3.27
CA VAL A 129 1.45 -15.60 4.57
C VAL A 129 2.86 -15.76 5.15
N PRO A 130 3.54 -14.67 5.57
CA PRO A 130 4.87 -14.76 6.15
C PRO A 130 4.87 -15.61 7.43
N LEU A 131 5.72 -16.64 7.47
CA LEU A 131 5.82 -17.54 8.59
C LEU A 131 6.54 -16.89 9.79
N GLN A 132 6.18 -17.30 11.01
CA GLN A 132 6.85 -16.91 12.28
C GLN A 132 6.83 -15.41 12.60
N LYS A 133 5.99 -14.61 11.89
CA LYS A 133 5.85 -13.16 12.12
C LYS A 133 4.69 -12.81 13.06
N GLY A 134 3.98 -13.82 13.61
CA GLY A 134 2.88 -13.60 14.56
C GLY A 134 1.63 -12.99 13.91
N PHE A 135 1.38 -13.27 12.65
CA PHE A 135 0.20 -12.83 11.93
C PHE A 135 -0.94 -13.83 12.04
N ARG A 136 -2.16 -13.32 12.14
CA ARG A 136 -3.39 -14.02 11.84
C ARG A 136 -3.83 -13.59 10.45
N ALA A 137 -4.20 -14.56 9.62
CA ALA A 137 -4.67 -14.32 8.27
C ALA A 137 -5.94 -15.11 8.00
N VAL A 138 -6.90 -14.50 7.32
CA VAL A 138 -8.14 -15.10 6.85
C VAL A 138 -8.13 -15.00 5.34
N SER A 139 -8.31 -16.13 4.65
CA SER A 139 -8.35 -16.16 3.19
C SER A 139 -9.63 -15.47 2.68
N ILE A 140 -9.48 -14.69 1.62
CA ILE A 140 -10.57 -14.09 0.85
C ILE A 140 -10.43 -14.48 -0.62
N ASN A 141 -11.53 -14.40 -1.37
CA ASN A 141 -11.50 -14.68 -2.80
C ASN A 141 -10.59 -13.65 -3.50
N PRO A 142 -9.62 -14.09 -4.29
CA PRO A 142 -8.76 -13.18 -5.03
C PRO A 142 -9.51 -12.56 -6.21
N SER A 143 -9.15 -11.33 -6.57
CA SER A 143 -9.60 -10.73 -7.83
C SER A 143 -9.07 -11.52 -9.03
N GLU A 144 -9.91 -11.73 -10.04
CA GLU A 144 -9.51 -12.35 -11.31
C GLU A 144 -8.45 -11.48 -11.99
N MET A 145 -7.22 -11.98 -12.09
CA MET A 145 -6.11 -11.30 -12.77
C MET A 145 -6.04 -11.75 -14.22
N VAL A 146 -6.03 -10.80 -15.16
CA VAL A 146 -5.92 -11.10 -16.60
C VAL A 146 -4.66 -10.48 -17.20
N PRO A 147 -3.90 -11.25 -18.00
CA PRO A 147 -2.78 -10.71 -18.78
C PRO A 147 -3.32 -9.96 -19.99
N VAL A 148 -3.01 -8.66 -20.12
CA VAL A 148 -3.55 -7.84 -21.18
C VAL A 148 -2.47 -7.04 -21.92
N VAL A 149 -2.79 -6.71 -23.16
CA VAL A 149 -2.04 -5.77 -24.02
C VAL A 149 -3.00 -4.87 -24.77
N ALA A 150 -2.51 -3.74 -25.29
CA ALA A 150 -3.28 -2.94 -26.22
C ALA A 150 -3.65 -3.72 -27.49
N SER A 151 -4.81 -3.44 -28.08
CA SER A 151 -5.26 -4.11 -29.31
C SER A 151 -4.33 -3.92 -30.50
N HIS A 152 -3.56 -2.81 -30.53
CA HIS A 152 -2.56 -2.53 -31.57
C HIS A 152 -1.15 -3.08 -31.22
N HIS A 153 -0.96 -3.69 -30.05
CA HIS A 153 0.32 -4.30 -29.65
C HIS A 153 0.55 -5.59 -30.47
N PRO A 154 1.80 -5.91 -30.89
CA PRO A 154 2.09 -7.13 -31.68
C PRO A 154 1.56 -8.43 -31.07
N LEU A 155 1.62 -8.59 -29.73
CA LEU A 155 1.09 -9.76 -29.04
C LEU A 155 -0.42 -9.93 -29.17
N ALA A 156 -1.19 -8.89 -29.46
CA ALA A 156 -2.64 -9.01 -29.62
C ALA A 156 -3.02 -9.96 -30.77
N ARG A 157 -2.18 -10.07 -31.80
CA ARG A 157 -2.39 -10.99 -32.92
C ARG A 157 -2.15 -12.46 -32.52
N LEU A 158 -1.42 -12.69 -31.44
CA LEU A 158 -1.07 -14.01 -30.90
C LEU A 158 -1.94 -14.38 -29.71
N ALA A 159 -2.95 -13.56 -29.36
CA ALA A 159 -3.68 -13.66 -28.10
C ALA A 159 -4.28 -15.06 -27.82
N ASN A 160 -4.66 -15.78 -28.87
CA ASN A 160 -5.27 -17.12 -28.77
C ASN A 160 -4.28 -18.27 -29.10
N ASP A 161 -2.99 -17.98 -29.25
CA ASP A 161 -1.95 -18.97 -29.53
C ASP A 161 -0.96 -19.06 -28.36
N PRO A 162 -1.18 -19.97 -27.40
CA PRO A 162 -0.33 -20.07 -26.21
C PRO A 162 1.13 -20.42 -26.53
N GLU A 163 1.40 -21.20 -27.58
CA GLU A 163 2.77 -21.56 -27.93
C GLU A 163 3.52 -20.39 -28.53
N ALA A 164 2.90 -19.63 -29.44
CA ALA A 164 3.48 -18.41 -29.98
C ALA A 164 3.68 -17.34 -28.89
N LEU A 165 2.77 -17.25 -27.90
CA LEU A 165 2.93 -16.36 -26.75
C LEU A 165 4.13 -16.74 -25.88
N LYS A 166 4.36 -18.03 -25.61
CA LYS A 166 5.52 -18.50 -24.84
C LYS A 166 6.86 -18.06 -25.45
N GLU A 167 6.94 -18.04 -26.78
CA GLU A 167 8.14 -17.59 -27.50
C GLU A 167 8.27 -16.07 -27.51
N ALA A 168 7.17 -15.34 -27.67
CA ALA A 168 7.17 -13.89 -27.83
C ALA A 168 7.29 -13.10 -26.50
N ILE A 169 6.74 -13.61 -25.40
CA ILE A 169 6.73 -12.95 -24.08
C ILE A 169 8.13 -12.64 -23.57
N PRO A 170 9.14 -13.54 -23.63
CA PRO A 170 10.49 -13.24 -23.13
C PRO A 170 11.15 -12.02 -23.81
N MET A 171 10.70 -11.68 -25.03
CA MET A 171 11.19 -10.55 -25.80
C MET A 171 10.32 -9.29 -25.63
N THR A 172 9.17 -9.43 -24.99
CA THR A 172 8.20 -8.36 -24.78
C THR A 172 8.52 -7.60 -23.49
N ARG A 173 8.26 -6.30 -23.51
CA ARG A 173 8.39 -5.46 -22.32
C ARG A 173 7.26 -5.76 -21.33
N ALA A 174 7.61 -5.91 -20.06
CA ALA A 174 6.63 -6.01 -18.98
C ALA A 174 6.35 -4.63 -18.37
N VAL A 175 5.10 -4.36 -18.02
CA VAL A 175 4.69 -3.20 -17.21
C VAL A 175 4.34 -3.70 -15.81
N VAL A 176 5.10 -3.23 -14.82
CA VAL A 176 5.07 -3.73 -13.45
C VAL A 176 4.87 -2.57 -12.47
N THR A 177 4.02 -2.73 -11.47
CA THR A 177 3.94 -1.81 -10.34
C THR A 177 5.10 -2.05 -9.38
N HIS A 178 5.67 -0.96 -8.84
CA HIS A 178 6.67 -1.07 -7.79
C HIS A 178 6.08 -1.76 -6.56
N ASP A 179 6.84 -2.67 -5.96
CA ASP A 179 6.57 -3.15 -4.61
C ASP A 179 6.72 -1.97 -3.63
N THR A 180 5.82 -1.83 -2.69
CA THR A 180 5.87 -0.76 -1.69
C THR A 180 6.70 -1.11 -0.46
N ALA A 181 7.38 -2.28 -0.45
CA ALA A 181 8.36 -2.63 0.58
C ALA A 181 9.54 -1.66 0.58
N MET A 182 9.95 -1.22 1.77
CA MET A 182 11.05 -0.25 1.96
C MET A 182 12.36 -0.91 2.40
N VAL A 183 12.27 -2.03 3.12
CA VAL A 183 13.41 -2.70 3.77
C VAL A 183 13.50 -4.15 3.31
N ASP A 184 12.36 -4.81 3.16
CA ASP A 184 12.30 -6.21 2.75
C ASP A 184 12.67 -6.40 1.28
N VAL A 185 13.01 -7.65 0.94
CA VAL A 185 13.28 -8.03 -0.44
C VAL A 185 12.00 -7.80 -1.27
N THR A 186 12.09 -6.87 -2.21
CA THR A 186 10.98 -6.56 -3.11
C THR A 186 10.58 -7.81 -3.91
N ARG A 187 9.28 -8.09 -3.94
CA ARG A 187 8.74 -9.16 -4.78
C ARG A 187 8.43 -8.59 -6.16
N ASN A 188 8.74 -9.36 -7.17
CA ASN A 188 8.17 -9.16 -8.50
C ASN A 188 6.94 -10.07 -8.61
N ALA A 189 5.84 -9.57 -9.14
CA ALA A 189 4.58 -10.32 -9.30
C ALA A 189 4.68 -11.47 -10.33
N GLY A 190 5.67 -12.35 -10.20
CA GLY A 190 5.84 -13.55 -11.01
C GLY A 190 6.26 -13.32 -12.48
N PHE A 191 6.47 -12.06 -12.90
CA PHE A 191 6.83 -11.72 -14.28
C PHE A 191 8.28 -11.33 -14.45
N SER A 192 9.17 -12.23 -14.10
CA SER A 192 10.59 -12.20 -14.49
C SER A 192 10.81 -12.58 -15.96
N MET A 193 9.79 -12.61 -16.80
CA MET A 193 9.86 -13.23 -18.13
C MET A 193 10.36 -12.30 -19.23
N GLY A 194 10.40 -10.99 -19.01
CA GLY A 194 10.90 -10.03 -20.00
C GLY A 194 12.27 -9.45 -19.63
N LYS A 195 13.15 -9.35 -20.61
CA LYS A 195 14.45 -8.65 -20.43
C LYS A 195 14.29 -7.13 -20.28
N LYS A 196 13.09 -6.58 -20.52
CA LYS A 196 12.78 -5.13 -20.49
C LYS A 196 11.57 -4.89 -19.63
N ILE A 197 11.67 -3.97 -18.68
CA ILE A 197 10.61 -3.66 -17.73
C ILE A 197 10.37 -2.15 -17.73
N ILE A 198 9.11 -1.75 -17.62
CA ILE A 198 8.67 -0.42 -17.19
C ILE A 198 8.10 -0.57 -15.80
N TYR A 199 8.68 0.13 -14.83
CA TYR A 199 8.12 0.24 -13.50
C TYR A 199 7.22 1.48 -13.42
N VAL A 200 6.05 1.32 -12.81
CA VAL A 200 5.08 2.38 -12.54
C VAL A 200 4.68 2.35 -11.07
N GLN A 201 4.16 3.47 -10.55
CA GLN A 201 3.83 3.59 -9.13
C GLN A 201 2.43 3.05 -8.79
N THR A 202 1.48 3.20 -9.70
CA THR A 202 0.08 2.89 -9.43
C THR A 202 -0.51 1.94 -10.48
N MET A 203 -1.61 1.27 -10.10
CA MET A 203 -2.35 0.43 -11.04
C MET A 203 -2.93 1.25 -12.21
N ASP A 204 -3.33 2.50 -11.98
CA ASP A 204 -3.83 3.37 -13.05
C ASP A 204 -2.74 3.71 -14.08
N GLN A 205 -1.52 4.04 -13.60
CA GLN A 205 -0.37 4.22 -14.50
C GLN A 205 -0.05 2.94 -15.29
N LYS A 206 -0.22 1.77 -14.66
CA LYS A 206 -0.03 0.48 -15.34
C LYS A 206 -1.06 0.26 -16.45
N ILE A 207 -2.33 0.58 -16.19
CA ILE A 207 -3.40 0.51 -17.21
C ILE A 207 -3.10 1.44 -18.37
N GLU A 208 -2.79 2.71 -18.10
CA GLU A 208 -2.49 3.69 -19.14
C GLU A 208 -1.25 3.30 -19.97
N ALA A 209 -0.19 2.79 -19.34
CA ALA A 209 1.00 2.30 -20.05
C ALA A 209 0.67 1.13 -20.99
N GLN A 210 -0.20 0.22 -20.57
CA GLN A 210 -0.64 -0.89 -21.42
C GLN A 210 -1.56 -0.43 -22.53
N LEU A 211 -2.49 0.48 -22.28
CA LEU A 211 -3.33 1.10 -23.32
C LEU A 211 -2.50 1.84 -24.38
N ALA A 212 -1.39 2.45 -23.96
CA ALA A 212 -0.43 3.08 -24.88
C ALA A 212 0.44 2.07 -25.66
N GLY A 213 0.25 0.76 -25.45
CA GLY A 213 1.01 -0.29 -26.14
C GLY A 213 2.45 -0.44 -25.70
N LEU A 214 2.82 0.04 -24.50
CA LEU A 214 4.20 0.01 -24.02
C LEU A 214 4.66 -1.39 -23.57
N GLY A 215 3.75 -2.34 -23.38
CA GLY A 215 4.07 -3.71 -22.99
C GLY A 215 2.87 -4.46 -22.45
N MET A 216 3.13 -5.61 -21.82
CA MET A 216 2.13 -6.47 -21.22
C MET A 216 2.20 -6.46 -19.69
N GLY A 217 1.12 -6.89 -19.03
CA GLY A 217 1.08 -7.11 -17.59
C GLY A 217 -0.27 -7.63 -17.14
N HIS A 218 -0.31 -8.15 -15.92
CA HIS A 218 -1.57 -8.64 -15.32
C HIS A 218 -2.25 -7.48 -14.58
N ILE A 219 -3.55 -7.40 -14.76
CA ILE A 219 -4.41 -6.37 -14.16
C ILE A 219 -5.68 -7.06 -13.66
N PRO A 220 -6.27 -6.63 -12.53
CA PRO A 220 -7.59 -7.10 -12.13
C PRO A 220 -8.61 -6.84 -13.24
N LYS A 221 -9.33 -7.89 -13.65
CA LYS A 221 -10.25 -7.84 -14.80
C LYS A 221 -11.31 -6.75 -14.64
N PHE A 222 -11.86 -6.58 -13.43
CA PHE A 222 -12.88 -5.57 -13.16
C PHE A 222 -12.40 -4.14 -13.47
N ARG A 223 -11.09 -3.85 -13.31
CA ARG A 223 -10.53 -2.51 -13.61
C ARG A 223 -10.40 -2.23 -15.10
N VAL A 224 -10.32 -3.26 -15.91
CA VAL A 224 -10.09 -3.12 -17.36
C VAL A 224 -11.27 -3.60 -18.21
N GLN A 225 -12.34 -4.07 -17.59
CA GLN A 225 -13.49 -4.62 -18.30
C GLN A 225 -14.01 -3.66 -19.38
N ARG A 226 -14.17 -2.38 -19.09
CA ARG A 226 -14.58 -1.36 -20.06
C ARG A 226 -13.68 -1.30 -21.30
N TYR A 227 -12.37 -1.43 -21.12
CA TYR A 227 -11.41 -1.36 -22.23
C TYR A 227 -11.39 -2.67 -23.03
N LEU A 228 -11.73 -3.80 -22.40
CA LEU A 228 -11.94 -5.08 -23.07
C LEU A 228 -13.21 -5.00 -23.94
N ASP A 229 -14.31 -4.47 -23.40
CA ASP A 229 -15.58 -4.30 -24.11
C ASP A 229 -15.46 -3.32 -25.30
N GLU A 230 -14.66 -2.27 -25.13
CA GLU A 230 -14.33 -1.28 -26.19
C GLU A 230 -13.32 -1.82 -27.24
N GLY A 231 -12.75 -3.02 -27.03
CA GLY A 231 -11.73 -3.59 -27.90
C GLY A 231 -10.39 -2.84 -27.89
N ARG A 232 -10.12 -2.05 -26.86
CA ARG A 232 -8.86 -1.30 -26.67
C ARG A 232 -7.77 -2.14 -26.02
N LEU A 233 -8.15 -3.10 -25.18
CA LEU A 233 -7.28 -4.12 -24.60
C LEU A 233 -7.72 -5.51 -25.08
N VAL A 234 -6.76 -6.42 -25.14
CA VAL A 234 -6.94 -7.83 -25.50
C VAL A 234 -6.34 -8.69 -24.41
N VAL A 235 -7.10 -9.67 -23.93
CA VAL A 235 -6.61 -10.70 -23.00
C VAL A 235 -5.76 -11.71 -23.75
N LEU A 236 -4.59 -12.01 -23.23
CA LEU A 236 -3.72 -13.07 -23.75
C LEU A 236 -4.09 -14.41 -23.12
N ASN A 237 -4.18 -15.46 -23.90
CA ASN A 237 -4.45 -16.82 -23.41
C ASN A 237 -3.21 -17.43 -22.75
N LEU A 238 -2.94 -17.00 -21.53
CA LEU A 238 -1.83 -17.44 -20.69
C LEU A 238 -2.36 -18.04 -19.39
N GLU A 239 -1.69 -19.06 -18.89
CA GLU A 239 -1.94 -19.55 -17.55
C GLU A 239 -1.61 -18.45 -16.53
N THR A 240 -2.59 -18.05 -15.76
CA THR A 240 -2.42 -17.13 -14.65
C THR A 240 -2.27 -17.95 -13.36
N PRO A 241 -1.19 -17.79 -12.61
CA PRO A 241 -1.04 -18.47 -11.33
C PRO A 241 -2.24 -18.18 -10.42
N ALA A 242 -2.72 -19.21 -9.74
CA ALA A 242 -3.73 -19.00 -8.70
C ALA A 242 -3.15 -18.09 -7.61
N ASN A 243 -3.82 -16.98 -7.35
CA ASN A 243 -3.47 -16.09 -6.27
C ASN A 243 -4.30 -16.44 -5.04
N GLU A 244 -3.68 -16.35 -3.88
CA GLU A 244 -4.37 -16.38 -2.60
C GLU A 244 -4.29 -14.97 -2.02
N ASN A 245 -5.41 -14.45 -1.55
CA ASN A 245 -5.47 -13.15 -0.90
C ASN A 245 -5.99 -13.30 0.52
N PHE A 246 -5.52 -12.43 1.40
CA PHE A 246 -5.81 -12.52 2.83
C PHE A 246 -6.20 -11.18 3.41
N ILE A 247 -7.02 -11.22 4.45
CA ILE A 247 -7.12 -10.18 5.47
C ILE A 247 -6.21 -10.61 6.60
N ALA A 248 -5.29 -9.73 7.04
CA ALA A 248 -4.30 -10.11 8.04
C ALA A 248 -4.06 -9.01 9.08
N TRP A 249 -3.72 -9.44 10.31
CA TRP A 249 -3.36 -8.57 11.43
C TRP A 249 -2.43 -9.29 12.40
N LYS A 250 -1.80 -8.56 13.31
CA LYS A 250 -0.97 -9.20 14.35
C LYS A 250 -1.82 -9.92 15.39
N ILE A 251 -1.43 -11.13 15.78
CA ILE A 251 -2.07 -11.91 16.84
C ILE A 251 -2.05 -11.15 18.19
N SER A 252 -1.04 -10.33 18.40
CA SER A 252 -0.91 -9.47 19.58
C SER A 252 -1.95 -8.35 19.65
N ASN A 253 -2.47 -7.89 18.48
CA ASN A 253 -3.50 -6.85 18.45
C ASN A 253 -4.87 -7.45 18.80
N LYS A 254 -5.39 -7.05 19.98
CA LYS A 254 -6.66 -7.55 20.55
C LYS A 254 -7.77 -6.50 20.51
N GLY A 255 -7.57 -5.41 19.78
CA GLY A 255 -8.54 -4.35 19.67
C GLY A 255 -9.90 -4.82 19.14
N LYS A 256 -10.97 -4.37 19.79
CA LYS A 256 -12.34 -4.81 19.46
C LYS A 256 -12.79 -4.32 18.10
N ALA A 257 -12.44 -3.08 17.76
CA ALA A 257 -12.80 -2.48 16.48
C ALA A 257 -12.12 -3.20 15.32
N LEU A 258 -10.81 -3.50 15.45
CA LEU A 258 -10.06 -4.27 14.46
C LEU A 258 -10.67 -5.66 14.26
N GLN A 259 -11.01 -6.36 15.35
CA GLN A 259 -11.63 -7.69 15.26
C GLN A 259 -12.98 -7.65 14.55
N ALA A 260 -13.84 -6.68 14.92
CA ALA A 260 -15.16 -6.49 14.31
C ALA A 260 -15.05 -6.15 12.81
N LEU A 261 -14.15 -5.22 12.46
CA LEU A 261 -13.93 -4.85 11.06
C LEU A 261 -13.34 -6.02 10.25
N ALA A 262 -12.35 -6.73 10.79
CA ALA A 262 -11.75 -7.88 10.10
C ALA A 262 -12.76 -9.00 9.86
N GLN A 263 -13.68 -9.24 10.80
CA GLN A 263 -14.77 -10.18 10.62
C GLN A 263 -15.71 -9.72 9.49
N LYS A 264 -16.19 -8.47 9.54
CA LYS A 264 -17.12 -7.90 8.54
C LYS A 264 -16.51 -7.96 7.13
N LEU A 265 -15.22 -7.63 6.98
CA LEU A 265 -14.49 -7.76 5.71
C LEU A 265 -14.34 -9.21 5.25
N GLY A 266 -14.17 -10.16 6.17
CA GLY A 266 -14.02 -11.58 5.87
C GLY A 266 -15.32 -12.28 5.41
N GLU A 267 -16.48 -11.68 5.69
CA GLU A 267 -17.80 -12.19 5.30
C GLU A 267 -18.22 -11.73 3.88
N GLU A 268 -17.49 -10.77 3.30
CA GLU A 268 -17.82 -10.23 1.97
C GLU A 268 -17.30 -11.12 0.82
N THR A 269 -17.99 -10.99 -0.32
CA THR A 269 -17.56 -11.60 -1.59
C THR A 269 -16.75 -10.58 -2.39
N TRP A 270 -15.49 -10.88 -2.60
CA TRP A 270 -14.52 -10.01 -3.27
C TRP A 270 -14.42 -10.27 -4.77
#